data_b6bf890c3cb9512c744df8a2c63d6bef
#
_entry.id   b6bf890c3cb9512c744df8a2c63d6bef
#
_cell.length_a   1.000
_cell.length_b   1.000
_cell.length_c   1.000
_cell.angle_alpha   90.00
_cell.angle_beta   90.00
_cell.angle_gamma   90.00
#
_symmetry.space_group_name_H-M   'P 1'
#
loop_
_entity.id
_entity.type
_entity.pdbx_description
1 polymer ?
#
loop_
_entity_poly.entity_id
_entity_poly.type
_entity_poly.pdbx_seq_one_letter_code
_entity_poly.pdbx_strand_id
1 'polypeptide(L)'
;MNNQVFEKAVQAVNLLKEKNLKIATAESCTGGLVSGYITAVSGASAVFELGVTSYSNEIKHDILNVDAKTLQNFGAVSADTAKLMAENVKTLAKADIGLSVTGVAGPASQEGHPVGTVFIGVSGRNGTVTEKLAIDPKDRNFVREQAVFLLLEALIEYIEKYTEN
;
A
#
# COMPACT_ATOMS: atom_id res chain seq x y z
N MET A 1 16.27 1.49 -9.01
CA MET A 1 15.65 0.97 -7.76
C MET A 1 16.47 1.52 -6.60
N ASN A 2 15.83 2.11 -5.62
CA ASN A 2 16.50 2.69 -4.44
C ASN A 2 16.95 1.56 -3.50
N ASN A 3 18.23 1.56 -3.09
CA ASN A 3 18.79 0.49 -2.26
C ASN A 3 18.11 0.37 -0.89
N GLN A 4 17.81 1.49 -0.23
CA GLN A 4 17.14 1.47 1.09
C GLN A 4 15.73 0.87 1.02
N VAL A 5 14.96 1.22 -0.02
CA VAL A 5 13.64 0.63 -0.26
C VAL A 5 13.74 -0.85 -0.57
N PHE A 6 14.74 -1.26 -1.37
CA PHE A 6 14.97 -2.67 -1.68
C PHE A 6 15.35 -3.48 -0.43
N GLU A 7 16.24 -2.96 0.41
CA GLU A 7 16.60 -3.61 1.69
C GLU A 7 15.37 -3.79 2.61
N LYS A 8 14.48 -2.78 2.65
CA LYS A 8 13.22 -2.86 3.39
C LYS A 8 12.30 -3.94 2.80
N ALA A 9 12.24 -4.05 1.48
CA ALA A 9 11.47 -5.11 0.81
C ALA A 9 12.03 -6.52 1.13
N VAL A 10 13.34 -6.67 1.18
CA VAL A 10 13.98 -7.93 1.59
C VAL A 10 13.59 -8.31 3.02
N GLN A 11 13.61 -7.34 3.96
CA GLN A 11 13.18 -7.56 5.35
C GLN A 11 11.71 -8.01 5.41
N ALA A 12 10.82 -7.30 4.72
CA ALA A 12 9.40 -7.62 4.68
C ALA A 12 9.12 -9.02 4.09
N VAL A 13 9.73 -9.36 2.95
CA VAL A 13 9.56 -10.67 2.30
C VAL A 13 10.08 -11.80 3.19
N ASN A 14 11.21 -11.62 3.85
CA ASN A 14 11.75 -12.64 4.75
C ASN A 14 10.86 -12.86 5.98
N LEU A 15 10.35 -11.77 6.58
CA LEU A 15 9.43 -11.84 7.71
C LEU A 15 8.11 -12.53 7.32
N LEU A 16 7.56 -12.20 6.15
CA LEU A 16 6.36 -12.86 5.63
C LEU A 16 6.57 -14.37 5.42
N LYS A 17 7.74 -14.78 4.89
CA LYS A 17 8.09 -16.19 4.75
C LYS A 17 8.18 -16.90 6.09
N GLU A 18 8.86 -16.28 7.07
CA GLU A 18 9.02 -16.81 8.43
C GLU A 18 7.66 -17.05 9.09
N LYS A 19 6.74 -16.10 8.94
CA LYS A 19 5.39 -16.18 9.52
C LYS A 19 4.39 -16.95 8.65
N ASN A 20 4.80 -17.44 7.47
CA ASN A 20 3.95 -18.10 6.48
C ASN A 20 2.71 -17.27 6.11
N LEU A 21 2.91 -15.98 5.88
CA LEU A 21 1.87 -15.01 5.52
C LEU A 21 1.94 -14.62 4.04
N LYS A 22 0.80 -14.44 3.43
CA LYS A 22 0.64 -14.00 2.04
C LYS A 22 0.08 -12.58 1.98
N ILE A 23 0.55 -11.80 1.02
CA ILE A 23 0.13 -10.41 0.84
C ILE A 23 -0.43 -10.14 -0.55
N ALA A 24 -1.28 -9.10 -0.59
CA ALA A 24 -1.72 -8.45 -1.82
C ALA A 24 -1.60 -6.94 -1.70
N THR A 25 -1.43 -6.24 -2.82
CA THR A 25 -1.23 -4.79 -2.87
C THR A 25 -2.27 -4.09 -3.73
N ALA A 26 -2.76 -2.94 -3.26
CA ALA A 26 -3.61 -2.00 -3.99
C ALA A 26 -2.91 -0.65 -4.09
N GLU A 27 -2.46 -0.29 -5.27
CA GLU A 27 -1.63 0.87 -5.51
C GLU A 27 -2.34 1.95 -6.34
N SER A 28 -2.15 3.21 -5.96
CA SER A 28 -2.58 4.35 -6.76
C SER A 28 -1.36 5.19 -7.18
N CYS A 29 -0.92 6.13 -6.37
CA CYS A 29 0.18 7.05 -6.73
C CYS A 29 1.54 6.36 -6.96
N THR A 30 1.77 5.20 -6.38
CA THR A 30 2.99 4.41 -6.58
C THR A 30 3.01 3.63 -7.88
N GLY A 31 1.82 3.33 -8.46
CA GLY A 31 1.69 2.80 -9.83
C GLY A 31 2.41 1.47 -10.08
N GLY A 32 2.39 0.56 -9.11
CA GLY A 32 3.03 -0.76 -9.20
C GLY A 32 4.42 -0.84 -8.55
N LEU A 33 4.94 0.23 -7.96
CA LEU A 33 6.26 0.22 -7.32
C LEU A 33 6.33 -0.68 -6.08
N VAL A 34 5.27 -0.74 -5.26
CA VAL A 34 5.21 -1.64 -4.08
C VAL A 34 5.37 -3.08 -4.55
N SER A 35 4.53 -3.48 -5.50
CA SER A 35 4.59 -4.80 -6.13
C SER A 35 5.96 -5.05 -6.78
N GLY A 36 6.51 -4.04 -7.45
CA GLY A 36 7.81 -4.11 -8.12
C GLY A 36 8.98 -4.35 -7.15
N TYR A 37 9.02 -3.65 -6.00
CA TYR A 37 10.03 -3.86 -4.98
C TYR A 37 9.90 -5.23 -4.29
N ILE A 38 8.68 -5.66 -3.97
CA ILE A 38 8.43 -6.97 -3.36
C ILE A 38 8.85 -8.09 -4.33
N THR A 39 8.43 -8.02 -5.58
CA THR A 39 8.72 -9.07 -6.59
C THR A 39 10.17 -9.06 -7.07
N ALA A 40 10.94 -7.99 -6.84
CA ALA A 40 12.38 -7.98 -7.08
C ALA A 40 13.16 -8.84 -6.07
N VAL A 41 12.56 -9.20 -4.93
CA VAL A 41 13.19 -10.07 -3.93
C VAL A 41 13.08 -11.53 -4.34
N SER A 42 14.19 -12.25 -4.34
CA SER A 42 14.19 -13.68 -4.66
C SER A 42 13.29 -14.47 -3.71
N GLY A 43 12.42 -15.29 -4.28
CA GLY A 43 11.43 -16.09 -3.54
C GLY A 43 10.19 -15.31 -3.08
N ALA A 44 9.93 -14.11 -3.61
CA ALA A 44 8.71 -13.36 -3.36
C ALA A 44 7.43 -14.11 -3.76
N SER A 45 7.50 -15.03 -4.72
CA SER A 45 6.38 -15.87 -5.14
C SER A 45 5.77 -16.74 -4.02
N ALA A 46 6.49 -16.95 -2.93
CA ALA A 46 5.96 -17.65 -1.77
C ALA A 46 5.00 -16.79 -0.93
N VAL A 47 5.06 -15.48 -1.06
CA VAL A 47 4.34 -14.54 -0.19
C VAL A 47 3.47 -13.53 -0.94
N PHE A 48 3.69 -13.29 -2.21
CA PHE A 48 2.97 -12.28 -3.01
C PHE A 48 1.93 -12.93 -3.92
N GLU A 49 0.65 -12.62 -3.72
CA GLU A 49 -0.47 -13.22 -4.47
C GLU A 49 -0.99 -12.31 -5.59
N LEU A 50 -1.17 -11.02 -5.33
CA LEU A 50 -1.83 -10.10 -6.25
C LEU A 50 -1.34 -8.66 -6.06
N GLY A 51 -1.14 -7.96 -7.15
CA GLY A 51 -0.97 -6.50 -7.17
C GLY A 51 -1.97 -5.85 -8.11
N VAL A 52 -2.74 -4.88 -7.60
CA VAL A 52 -3.67 -4.08 -8.39
C VAL A 52 -3.22 -2.63 -8.42
N THR A 53 -2.96 -2.10 -9.60
CA THR A 53 -2.77 -0.67 -9.81
C THR A 53 -4.12 -0.02 -10.13
N SER A 54 -4.78 0.50 -9.10
CA SER A 54 -6.09 1.15 -9.19
C SER A 54 -5.93 2.68 -9.34
N TYR A 55 -5.53 3.12 -10.53
CA TYR A 55 -5.11 4.51 -10.74
C TYR A 55 -6.26 5.50 -10.83
N SER A 56 -7.43 5.09 -11.33
CA SER A 56 -8.65 5.90 -11.41
C SER A 56 -9.65 5.54 -10.30
N ASN A 57 -10.61 6.44 -10.06
CA ASN A 57 -11.71 6.18 -9.13
C ASN A 57 -12.63 5.07 -9.62
N GLU A 58 -12.85 4.98 -10.94
CA GLU A 58 -13.61 3.90 -11.55
C GLU A 58 -12.99 2.54 -11.24
N ILE A 59 -11.67 2.38 -11.43
CA ILE A 59 -10.97 1.12 -11.14
C ILE A 59 -10.94 0.82 -9.63
N LYS A 60 -10.83 1.84 -8.77
CA LYS A 60 -11.00 1.64 -7.32
C LYS A 60 -12.37 1.06 -6.98
N HIS A 61 -13.42 1.55 -7.66
CA HIS A 61 -14.77 1.06 -7.47
C HIS A 61 -14.97 -0.32 -8.10
N ASP A 62 -14.69 -0.46 -9.40
CA ASP A 62 -15.07 -1.64 -10.18
C ASP A 62 -14.25 -2.89 -9.84
N ILE A 63 -12.96 -2.72 -9.53
CA ILE A 63 -12.05 -3.84 -9.26
C ILE A 63 -11.86 -4.07 -7.76
N LEU A 64 -11.67 -2.98 -7.00
CA LEU A 64 -11.42 -3.08 -5.55
C LEU A 64 -12.69 -2.90 -4.72
N ASN A 65 -13.87 -2.71 -5.33
CA ASN A 65 -15.14 -2.49 -4.64
C ASN A 65 -15.06 -1.38 -3.58
N VAL A 66 -14.24 -0.34 -3.83
CA VAL A 66 -14.27 0.84 -2.97
C VAL A 66 -15.63 1.52 -3.15
N ASP A 67 -16.33 1.71 -2.05
CA ASP A 67 -17.69 2.27 -2.08
C ASP A 67 -17.71 3.65 -2.76
N ALA A 68 -18.61 3.83 -3.72
CA ALA A 68 -18.77 5.08 -4.47
C ALA A 68 -19.05 6.28 -3.53
N LYS A 69 -19.79 6.08 -2.44
CA LYS A 69 -20.05 7.12 -1.44
C LYS A 69 -18.78 7.52 -0.72
N THR A 70 -17.89 6.57 -0.42
CA THR A 70 -16.59 6.86 0.19
C THR A 70 -15.75 7.73 -0.73
N LEU A 71 -15.66 7.37 -2.03
CA LEU A 71 -14.94 8.17 -3.02
C LEU A 71 -15.55 9.57 -3.19
N GLN A 72 -16.87 9.69 -3.16
CA GLN A 72 -17.56 10.97 -3.28
C GLN A 72 -17.39 11.86 -2.05
N ASN A 73 -17.47 11.30 -0.84
CA ASN A 73 -17.49 12.06 0.41
C ASN A 73 -16.07 12.38 0.93
N PHE A 74 -15.12 11.48 0.74
CA PHE A 74 -13.77 11.58 1.31
C PHE A 74 -12.68 11.70 0.23
N GLY A 75 -12.99 11.44 -1.04
CA GLY A 75 -12.04 11.46 -2.13
C GLY A 75 -11.18 10.19 -2.23
N ALA A 76 -10.41 10.11 -3.31
CA ALA A 76 -9.45 9.02 -3.50
C ALA A 76 -8.25 9.12 -2.55
N VAL A 77 -7.89 10.35 -2.14
CA VAL A 77 -6.76 10.63 -1.24
C VAL A 77 -7.29 10.80 0.17
N SER A 78 -7.58 9.68 0.84
CA SER A 78 -8.14 9.68 2.20
C SER A 78 -7.79 8.37 2.95
N ALA A 79 -7.89 8.43 4.28
CA ALA A 79 -7.74 7.25 5.14
C ALA A 79 -8.82 6.21 4.87
N ASP A 80 -10.07 6.65 4.63
CA ASP A 80 -11.20 5.78 4.35
C ASP A 80 -11.00 5.01 3.05
N THR A 81 -10.54 5.68 1.99
CA THR A 81 -10.22 5.03 0.72
C THR A 81 -9.04 4.07 0.86
N ALA A 82 -7.95 4.47 1.55
CA ALA A 82 -6.82 3.58 1.82
C ALA A 82 -7.25 2.33 2.59
N LYS A 83 -8.10 2.49 3.61
CA LYS A 83 -8.66 1.38 4.39
C LYS A 83 -9.39 0.38 3.50
N LEU A 84 -10.35 0.84 2.71
CA LEU A 84 -11.13 -0.04 1.83
C LEU A 84 -10.27 -0.70 0.76
N MET A 85 -9.30 0.03 0.18
CA MET A 85 -8.35 -0.55 -0.77
C MET A 85 -7.58 -1.73 -0.16
N ALA A 86 -7.07 -1.59 1.08
CA ALA A 86 -6.33 -2.65 1.77
C ALA A 86 -7.22 -3.86 2.11
N GLU A 87 -8.41 -3.62 2.65
CA GLU A 87 -9.37 -4.67 3.02
C GLU A 87 -9.82 -5.46 1.79
N ASN A 88 -10.14 -4.75 0.72
CA ASN A 88 -10.73 -5.34 -0.46
C ASN A 88 -9.71 -6.08 -1.33
N VAL A 89 -8.46 -5.59 -1.45
CA VAL A 89 -7.41 -6.34 -2.16
C VAL A 89 -7.04 -7.62 -1.40
N LYS A 90 -7.01 -7.59 -0.07
CA LYS A 90 -6.84 -8.78 0.76
C LYS A 90 -7.90 -9.83 0.46
N THR A 91 -9.15 -9.41 0.42
CA THR A 91 -10.30 -10.29 0.16
C THR A 91 -10.26 -10.83 -1.28
N LEU A 92 -9.97 -9.97 -2.26
CA LEU A 92 -9.89 -10.33 -3.67
C LEU A 92 -8.80 -11.39 -3.92
N ALA A 93 -7.65 -11.24 -3.30
CA ALA A 93 -6.52 -12.15 -3.42
C ALA A 93 -6.62 -13.39 -2.51
N LYS A 94 -7.56 -13.41 -1.55
CA LYS A 94 -7.59 -14.39 -0.45
C LYS A 94 -6.26 -14.44 0.31
N ALA A 95 -5.60 -13.28 0.45
CA ALA A 95 -4.35 -13.12 1.16
C ALA A 95 -4.57 -12.90 2.66
N ASP A 96 -3.52 -13.10 3.46
CA ASP A 96 -3.56 -12.85 4.90
C ASP A 96 -3.50 -11.36 5.21
N ILE A 97 -2.73 -10.59 4.40
CA ILE A 97 -2.57 -9.16 4.57
C ILE A 97 -2.80 -8.43 3.23
N GLY A 98 -3.57 -7.36 3.28
CA GLY A 98 -3.74 -6.40 2.18
C GLY A 98 -3.01 -5.10 2.48
N LEU A 99 -2.26 -4.62 1.51
CA LEU A 99 -1.55 -3.35 1.56
C LEU A 99 -2.21 -2.35 0.62
N SER A 100 -2.28 -1.10 1.02
CA SER A 100 -2.76 -0.05 0.13
C SER A 100 -1.92 1.22 0.20
N VAL A 101 -1.91 1.97 -0.89
CA VAL A 101 -1.32 3.30 -0.96
C VAL A 101 -2.09 4.17 -1.94
N THR A 102 -2.50 5.35 -1.47
CA THR A 102 -3.13 6.40 -2.29
C THR A 102 -2.60 7.76 -1.86
N GLY A 103 -2.47 8.70 -2.79
CA GLY A 103 -1.91 9.99 -2.44
C GLY A 103 -1.52 10.86 -3.63
N VAL A 104 -0.88 11.99 -3.33
CA VAL A 104 -0.47 13.01 -4.28
C VAL A 104 1.05 12.99 -4.46
N ALA A 105 1.53 12.34 -5.51
CA ALA A 105 2.96 12.29 -5.82
C ALA A 105 3.46 13.56 -6.55
N GLY A 106 2.57 14.40 -7.05
CA GLY A 106 2.91 15.63 -7.76
C GLY A 106 3.01 15.47 -9.29
N PRO A 107 3.34 16.55 -10.03
CA PRO A 107 3.76 17.87 -9.54
C PRO A 107 2.61 18.77 -9.01
N ALA A 108 1.35 18.50 -9.38
CA ALA A 108 0.21 19.29 -8.96
C ALA A 108 -0.46 18.70 -7.70
N SER A 109 -1.08 19.56 -6.90
CA SER A 109 -2.00 19.15 -5.83
C SER A 109 -3.24 18.45 -6.39
N GLN A 110 -3.88 17.63 -5.59
CA GLN A 110 -5.10 16.88 -5.98
C GLN A 110 -6.09 16.83 -4.82
N GLU A 111 -7.38 17.00 -5.10
CA GLU A 111 -8.47 16.92 -4.11
C GLU A 111 -8.23 17.81 -2.87
N GLY A 112 -7.60 18.99 -3.04
CA GLY A 112 -7.25 19.88 -1.94
C GLY A 112 -6.05 19.44 -1.09
N HIS A 113 -5.40 18.34 -1.42
CA HIS A 113 -4.19 17.87 -0.75
C HIS A 113 -2.92 18.34 -1.46
N PRO A 114 -1.92 18.85 -0.71
CA PRO A 114 -0.62 19.20 -1.28
C PRO A 114 0.16 17.94 -1.70
N VAL A 115 1.13 18.15 -2.59
CA VAL A 115 2.11 17.12 -2.99
C VAL A 115 2.81 16.57 -1.75
N GLY A 116 3.00 15.25 -1.70
CA GLY A 116 3.57 14.54 -0.56
C GLY A 116 2.54 14.04 0.46
N THR A 117 1.24 14.41 0.31
CA THR A 117 0.18 13.79 1.11
C THR A 117 -0.10 12.39 0.60
N VAL A 118 0.16 11.39 1.42
CA VAL A 118 -0.07 9.98 1.09
C VAL A 118 -0.79 9.31 2.26
N PHE A 119 -1.72 8.43 1.95
CA PHE A 119 -2.36 7.52 2.90
C PHE A 119 -1.96 6.09 2.57
N ILE A 120 -1.55 5.37 3.59
CA ILE A 120 -1.24 3.94 3.51
C ILE A 120 -2.22 3.15 4.38
N GLY A 121 -2.42 1.88 4.03
CA GLY A 121 -3.24 0.96 4.80
C GLY A 121 -2.62 -0.44 4.85
N VAL A 122 -2.71 -1.07 6.02
CA VAL A 122 -2.34 -2.46 6.26
C VAL A 122 -3.54 -3.15 6.91
N SER A 123 -4.11 -4.14 6.23
CA SER A 123 -5.28 -4.90 6.68
C SER A 123 -4.93 -6.36 6.87
N GLY A 124 -5.08 -6.88 8.07
CA GLY A 124 -4.86 -8.28 8.40
C GLY A 124 -5.97 -8.86 9.27
N ARG A 125 -5.68 -9.97 9.94
CA ARG A 125 -6.65 -10.67 10.82
C ARG A 125 -7.09 -9.81 12.02
N ASN A 126 -6.22 -8.94 12.51
CA ASN A 126 -6.47 -8.11 13.69
C ASN A 126 -7.02 -6.71 13.35
N GLY A 127 -7.55 -6.54 12.15
CA GLY A 127 -8.13 -5.28 11.68
C GLY A 127 -7.25 -4.52 10.70
N THR A 128 -7.64 -3.28 10.42
CA THR A 128 -6.98 -2.42 9.45
C THR A 128 -6.41 -1.19 10.14
N VAL A 129 -5.15 -0.93 9.90
CA VAL A 129 -4.46 0.30 10.32
C VAL A 129 -4.25 1.17 9.10
N THR A 130 -4.52 2.47 9.22
CA THR A 130 -4.22 3.46 8.20
C THR A 130 -3.37 4.58 8.78
N GLU A 131 -2.48 5.11 7.97
CA GLU A 131 -1.62 6.22 8.35
C GLU A 131 -1.62 7.30 7.27
N LYS A 132 -1.63 8.56 7.70
CA LYS A 132 -1.42 9.72 6.84
C LYS A 132 0.04 10.13 6.90
N LEU A 133 0.70 10.11 5.76
CA LEU A 133 2.09 10.50 5.59
C LEU A 133 2.18 11.92 5.02
N ALA A 134 3.14 12.69 5.50
CA ALA A 134 3.53 13.98 4.94
C ALA A 134 4.98 13.86 4.42
N ILE A 135 5.12 13.46 3.16
CA ILE A 135 6.41 13.22 2.52
C ILE A 135 6.94 14.54 1.92
N ASP A 136 8.23 14.82 2.11
CA ASP A 136 8.89 15.97 1.50
C ASP A 136 8.72 15.94 -0.04
N PRO A 137 8.11 16.96 -0.67
CA PRO A 137 7.79 16.97 -2.08
C PRO A 137 8.98 17.33 -2.98
N LYS A 138 10.15 16.71 -2.77
CA LYS A 138 11.37 16.96 -3.58
C LYS A 138 11.12 16.77 -5.06
N ASP A 139 10.63 15.59 -5.43
CA ASP A 139 10.17 15.25 -6.77
C ASP A 139 9.19 14.07 -6.71
N ARG A 140 8.51 13.82 -7.84
CA ARG A 140 7.49 12.78 -7.95
C ARG A 140 8.02 11.37 -7.62
N ASN A 141 9.22 11.04 -8.08
CA ASN A 141 9.78 9.70 -7.84
C ASN A 141 10.21 9.53 -6.38
N PHE A 142 10.77 10.58 -5.79
CA PHE A 142 11.10 10.59 -4.37
C PHE A 142 9.87 10.34 -3.50
N VAL A 143 8.74 11.04 -3.76
CA VAL A 143 7.48 10.82 -3.01
C VAL A 143 7.01 9.37 -3.15
N ARG A 144 7.03 8.82 -4.36
CA ARG A 144 6.61 7.45 -4.63
C ARG A 144 7.49 6.42 -3.91
N GLU A 145 8.81 6.56 -3.97
CA GLU A 145 9.75 5.64 -3.31
C GLU A 145 9.65 5.74 -1.79
N GLN A 146 9.50 6.93 -1.23
CA GLN A 146 9.29 7.10 0.20
C GLN A 146 7.97 6.51 0.68
N ALA A 147 6.89 6.64 -0.12
CA ALA A 147 5.62 5.98 0.18
C ALA A 147 5.75 4.46 0.22
N VAL A 148 6.52 3.86 -0.70
CA VAL A 148 6.82 2.42 -0.69
C VAL A 148 7.60 2.04 0.57
N PHE A 149 8.67 2.79 0.90
CA PHE A 149 9.49 2.53 2.08
C PHE A 149 8.66 2.53 3.36
N LEU A 150 7.86 3.58 3.57
CA LEU A 150 7.02 3.72 4.77
C LEU A 150 5.89 2.67 4.83
N LEU A 151 5.31 2.28 3.69
CA LEU A 151 4.32 1.19 3.67
C LEU A 151 4.94 -0.16 4.04
N LEU A 152 6.14 -0.46 3.55
CA LEU A 152 6.86 -1.69 3.92
C LEU A 152 7.27 -1.68 5.41
N GLU A 153 7.61 -0.53 5.96
CA GLU A 153 7.89 -0.35 7.39
C GLU A 153 6.62 -0.61 8.22
N ALA A 154 5.50 0.01 7.85
CA ALA A 154 4.19 -0.24 8.48
C ALA A 154 3.75 -1.71 8.41
N LEU A 155 4.05 -2.41 7.30
CA LEU A 155 3.80 -3.85 7.18
C LEU A 155 4.61 -4.65 8.20
N ILE A 156 5.91 -4.37 8.33
CA ILE A 156 6.79 -5.06 9.28
C ILE A 156 6.29 -4.85 10.71
N GLU A 157 6.02 -3.61 11.09
CA GLU A 157 5.47 -3.25 12.41
C GLU A 157 4.13 -3.95 12.68
N TYR A 158 3.25 -4.00 11.68
CA TYR A 158 1.97 -4.71 11.80
C TYR A 158 2.17 -6.20 12.08
N ILE A 159 3.06 -6.86 11.34
CA ILE A 159 3.34 -8.28 11.52
C ILE A 159 3.94 -8.52 12.91
N GLU A 160 4.95 -7.77 13.32
CA GLU A 160 5.60 -7.91 14.64
C GLU A 160 4.59 -7.74 15.78
N LYS A 161 3.76 -6.70 15.71
CA LYS A 161 2.77 -6.40 16.76
C LYS A 161 1.66 -7.46 16.88
N TYR A 162 1.23 -8.05 15.79
CA TYR A 162 0.02 -8.87 15.75
C TYR A 162 0.25 -10.36 15.48
N THR A 163 1.50 -10.80 15.31
CA THR A 163 1.83 -12.23 15.12
C THR A 163 2.69 -12.81 16.25
N GLU A 164 2.95 -12.04 17.31
CA GLU A 164 3.68 -12.50 18.51
C GLU A 164 2.80 -13.28 19.53
N ASN A 165 1.63 -13.79 19.11
CA ASN A 165 0.78 -14.62 19.97
C ASN A 165 0.46 -15.96 19.32
#